data_b19db9758cad4ca1802166ab096609c3
#
_entry.id   b19db9758cad4ca1802166ab096609c3
#
_cell.length_a   1.000
_cell.length_b   1.000
_cell.length_c   1.000
_cell.angle_alpha   90.00
_cell.angle_beta   90.00
_cell.angle_gamma   90.00
#
_symmetry.space_group_name_H-M   'P 1'
#
loop_
_entity.id
_entity.type
_entity.pdbx_description
1 polymer ?
#
loop_
_entity_poly.entity_id
_entity_poly.type
_entity_poly.pdbx_seq_one_letter_code
_entity_poly.pdbx_strand_id
1 'polypeptide(L)'
;GNDDPKQVVDGWAHDSAGRVATEFVIGGQNAANGRTINDGKIIHVYPEGNQAYHIGKCGSTNLALHAVGIEMCNMGWVKNGRTYVNSIVKPDQMIKLKEPFRGYTEWHKYSDKQLQSLKELLLYISKRDNIDLHKGLYEWIKKEGPTKAFDFHQEAYMGIVKGIYSHTSVRPDKFDVSPQPELVDMILSL
;
A
#
# COMPACT_ATOMS: atom_id res chain seq x y z
N GLY A 1 6.09 7.91 5.67
CA GLY A 1 4.86 7.49 6.31
C GLY A 1 4.38 8.44 7.39
N ASN A 2 3.11 8.63 7.45
CA ASN A 2 2.39 9.44 8.44
C ASN A 2 1.08 8.71 8.73
N ASP A 3 0.44 8.95 9.90
CA ASP A 3 -0.89 8.46 10.21
C ASP A 3 -2.00 9.38 9.65
N ASP A 4 -1.65 10.62 9.30
CA ASP A 4 -2.58 11.65 8.82
C ASP A 4 -2.58 11.75 7.29
N PRO A 5 -3.66 11.33 6.62
CA PRO A 5 -3.75 11.35 5.16
C PRO A 5 -3.70 12.78 4.60
N LYS A 6 -4.15 13.78 5.35
CA LYS A 6 -4.05 15.18 4.93
C LYS A 6 -2.60 15.65 4.86
N GLN A 7 -1.79 15.30 5.86
CA GLN A 7 -0.36 15.65 5.87
C GLN A 7 0.40 14.96 4.72
N VAL A 8 -0.01 13.75 4.31
CA VAL A 8 0.56 13.08 3.14
C VAL A 8 0.25 13.89 1.87
N VAL A 9 -1.00 14.28 1.66
CA VAL A 9 -1.42 15.09 0.50
C VAL A 9 -0.73 16.45 0.48
N ASP A 10 -0.68 17.14 1.63
CA ASP A 10 0.02 18.42 1.77
C ASP A 10 1.53 18.28 1.45
N GLY A 11 2.14 17.15 1.84
CA GLY A 11 3.53 16.84 1.52
C GLY A 11 3.76 16.72 0.00
N TRP A 12 2.87 16.03 -0.70
CA TRP A 12 2.96 15.92 -2.17
C TRP A 12 2.81 17.24 -2.88
N ALA A 13 1.98 18.17 -2.37
CA ALA A 13 1.81 19.49 -2.94
C ALA A 13 3.11 20.31 -2.97
N HIS A 14 4.08 19.95 -2.12
CA HIS A 14 5.39 20.59 -2.03
C HIS A 14 6.54 19.73 -2.57
N ASP A 15 6.23 18.58 -3.20
CA ASP A 15 7.25 17.71 -3.78
C ASP A 15 7.88 18.34 -5.03
N SER A 16 9.20 18.43 -5.04
CA SER A 16 9.95 19.02 -6.15
C SER A 16 9.86 18.21 -7.44
N ALA A 17 9.52 16.92 -7.38
CA ALA A 17 9.27 16.10 -8.55
C ALA A 17 7.94 16.45 -9.26
N GLY A 18 7.07 17.23 -8.61
CA GLY A 18 5.75 17.62 -9.12
C GLY A 18 4.83 16.43 -9.37
N ARG A 19 3.53 16.61 -9.40
CA ARG A 19 2.51 15.59 -9.73
C ARG A 19 2.68 14.22 -9.08
N VAL A 20 3.41 14.12 -7.95
CA VAL A 20 3.50 12.89 -7.15
C VAL A 20 2.26 12.81 -6.28
N ALA A 21 1.40 11.84 -6.52
CA ALA A 21 0.22 11.58 -5.70
C ALA A 21 -0.37 10.21 -6.05
N THR A 22 -1.17 9.64 -5.14
CA THR A 22 -2.13 8.58 -5.43
C THR A 22 -3.53 9.16 -5.52
N GLU A 23 -4.47 8.47 -6.17
CA GLU A 23 -5.86 8.92 -6.25
C GLU A 23 -6.53 8.91 -4.87
N PHE A 24 -6.19 7.92 -4.05
CA PHE A 24 -6.73 7.77 -2.69
C PHE A 24 -5.62 7.67 -1.66
N VAL A 25 -5.88 8.21 -0.48
CA VAL A 25 -5.02 8.06 0.71
C VAL A 25 -5.88 7.56 1.87
N ILE A 26 -5.45 6.49 2.54
CA ILE A 26 -6.12 5.91 3.71
C ILE A 26 -5.30 6.17 4.96
N GLY A 27 -5.87 6.90 5.92
CA GLY A 27 -5.27 7.16 7.21
C GLY A 27 -5.04 5.89 8.03
N GLY A 28 -4.08 5.93 8.91
CA GLY A 28 -3.71 4.81 9.78
C GLY A 28 -3.63 5.20 11.25
N GLN A 29 -3.12 4.29 12.06
CA GLN A 29 -2.78 4.56 13.46
C GLN A 29 -1.38 5.15 13.55
N ASN A 30 -1.17 6.01 14.54
CA ASN A 30 0.15 6.58 14.78
C ASN A 30 1.10 5.55 15.40
N ALA A 31 2.21 5.29 14.75
CA ALA A 31 3.17 4.28 15.17
C ALA A 31 3.76 4.54 16.57
N ALA A 32 3.99 5.81 16.94
CA ALA A 32 4.66 6.18 18.18
C ALA A 32 3.74 6.21 19.40
N ASN A 33 2.45 6.52 19.24
CA ASN A 33 1.51 6.69 20.35
C ASN A 33 0.19 5.94 20.21
N GLY A 34 -0.07 5.29 19.04
CA GLY A 34 -1.29 4.55 18.80
C GLY A 34 -2.53 5.44 18.56
N ARG A 35 -2.36 6.74 18.30
CA ARG A 35 -3.48 7.65 18.04
C ARG A 35 -4.29 7.18 16.83
N THR A 36 -5.63 7.19 16.95
CA THR A 36 -6.57 6.63 15.97
C THR A 36 -7.44 7.67 15.28
N ILE A 37 -7.18 8.96 15.48
CA ILE A 37 -8.05 10.04 14.98
C ILE A 37 -8.23 10.05 13.46
N ASN A 38 -7.21 9.56 12.73
CA ASN A 38 -7.23 9.49 11.27
C ASN A 38 -7.40 8.05 10.74
N ASP A 39 -7.48 7.09 11.63
CA ASP A 39 -7.53 5.67 11.30
C ASP A 39 -8.74 5.32 10.43
N GLY A 40 -8.48 4.76 9.25
CA GLY A 40 -9.48 4.40 8.24
C GLY A 40 -10.10 5.58 7.47
N LYS A 41 -9.71 6.84 7.73
CA LYS A 41 -10.19 7.97 6.91
C LYS A 41 -9.65 7.88 5.49
N ILE A 42 -10.53 8.06 4.50
CA ILE A 42 -10.16 8.10 3.08
C ILE A 42 -10.20 9.54 2.59
N ILE A 43 -9.14 9.96 1.89
CA ILE A 43 -9.12 11.19 1.09
C ILE A 43 -9.08 10.80 -0.38
N HIS A 44 -10.01 11.33 -1.18
CA HIS A 44 -9.96 11.32 -2.64
C HIS A 44 -9.19 12.57 -3.08
N VAL A 45 -8.00 12.38 -3.63
CA VAL A 45 -7.02 13.45 -3.83
C VAL A 45 -7.29 14.25 -5.10
N TYR A 46 -7.70 13.58 -6.17
CA TYR A 46 -8.01 14.21 -7.44
C TYR A 46 -9.16 13.49 -8.16
N PRO A 47 -9.94 14.22 -9.00
CA PRO A 47 -11.07 13.63 -9.71
C PRO A 47 -10.66 12.52 -10.67
N GLU A 48 -11.61 11.63 -10.96
CA GLU A 48 -11.49 10.60 -12.00
C GLU A 48 -11.03 11.20 -13.33
N GLY A 49 -10.26 10.43 -14.10
CA GLY A 49 -9.71 10.86 -15.38
C GLY A 49 -8.47 11.75 -15.28
N ASN A 50 -8.08 12.15 -14.06
CA ASN A 50 -6.81 12.83 -13.83
C ASN A 50 -5.73 11.80 -13.47
N GLN A 51 -4.46 12.19 -13.61
CA GLN A 51 -3.33 11.32 -13.39
C GLN A 51 -2.25 12.00 -12.57
N ALA A 52 -1.60 11.21 -11.73
CA ALA A 52 -0.42 11.60 -10.97
C ALA A 52 0.63 10.47 -11.01
N TYR A 53 1.86 10.80 -10.66
CA TYR A 53 2.95 9.82 -10.58
C TYR A 53 2.87 9.06 -9.25
N HIS A 54 2.30 7.84 -9.27
CA HIS A 54 2.15 7.01 -8.07
C HIS A 54 2.98 5.72 -8.10
N ILE A 55 3.37 5.24 -9.28
CA ILE A 55 4.19 4.02 -9.40
C ILE A 55 5.68 4.35 -9.44
N GLY A 56 6.05 5.55 -9.88
CA GLY A 56 7.42 5.93 -10.16
C GLY A 56 7.91 5.30 -11.47
N LYS A 57 9.18 4.89 -11.52
CA LYS A 57 9.75 4.25 -12.73
C LYS A 57 9.23 2.82 -12.83
N CYS A 58 8.39 2.53 -13.81
CA CYS A 58 7.90 1.20 -14.17
C CYS A 58 8.30 0.82 -15.59
N GLY A 59 8.16 -0.47 -15.94
CA GLY A 59 8.53 -0.99 -17.27
C GLY A 59 7.53 -0.65 -18.37
N SER A 60 6.39 -0.06 -18.03
CA SER A 60 5.31 0.21 -18.97
C SER A 60 4.62 1.53 -18.67
N THR A 61 4.55 2.41 -19.67
CA THR A 61 3.73 3.62 -19.62
C THR A 61 2.26 3.25 -19.45
N ASN A 62 1.82 2.13 -20.04
CA ASN A 62 0.44 1.66 -19.91
C ASN A 62 0.06 1.38 -18.45
N LEU A 63 0.93 0.73 -17.67
CA LEU A 63 0.68 0.52 -16.24
C LEU A 63 0.53 1.85 -15.49
N ALA A 64 1.42 2.81 -15.75
CA ALA A 64 1.37 4.11 -15.09
C ALA A 64 0.11 4.92 -15.41
N LEU A 65 -0.39 4.79 -16.65
CA LEU A 65 -1.56 5.54 -17.15
C LEU A 65 -2.91 4.89 -16.80
N HIS A 66 -2.93 3.57 -16.54
CA HIS A 66 -4.16 2.80 -16.37
C HIS A 66 -4.22 2.10 -14.99
N ALA A 67 -3.54 2.64 -14.01
CA ALA A 67 -3.56 2.13 -12.64
C ALA A 67 -4.13 3.18 -11.67
N VAL A 68 -4.95 2.73 -10.73
CA VAL A 68 -5.40 3.52 -9.59
C VAL A 68 -4.42 3.35 -8.44
N GLY A 69 -3.85 4.45 -7.96
CA GLY A 69 -2.95 4.44 -6.80
C GLY A 69 -3.71 4.63 -5.48
N ILE A 70 -3.39 3.80 -4.50
CA ILE A 70 -3.88 3.92 -3.13
C ILE A 70 -2.67 3.99 -2.19
N GLU A 71 -2.52 5.09 -1.48
CA GLU A 71 -1.54 5.23 -0.40
C GLU A 71 -2.17 4.81 0.93
N MET A 72 -1.52 3.91 1.63
CA MET A 72 -1.89 3.55 3.00
C MET A 72 -0.92 4.21 3.97
N CYS A 73 -1.43 5.10 4.83
CA CYS A 73 -0.63 5.76 5.86
C CYS A 73 -0.03 4.72 6.82
N ASN A 74 1.21 4.35 6.59
CA ASN A 74 1.95 3.36 7.36
C ASN A 74 3.44 3.70 7.36
N MET A 75 4.17 3.27 8.38
CA MET A 75 5.60 3.56 8.53
C MET A 75 6.50 2.47 7.93
N GLY A 76 5.93 1.42 7.34
CA GLY A 76 6.67 0.33 6.74
C GLY A 76 7.45 -0.51 7.75
N TRP A 77 8.69 -0.92 7.38
CA TRP A 77 9.53 -1.78 8.22
C TRP A 77 10.01 -1.10 9.51
N VAL A 78 10.23 -1.93 10.51
CA VAL A 78 10.75 -1.53 11.83
C VAL A 78 12.04 -2.29 12.10
N LYS A 79 13.04 -1.61 12.64
CA LYS A 79 14.29 -2.22 13.09
C LYS A 79 14.68 -1.65 14.46
N ASN A 80 14.91 -2.52 15.43
CA ASN A 80 15.20 -2.12 16.81
C ASN A 80 14.13 -1.16 17.39
N GLY A 81 12.85 -1.42 17.13
CA GLY A 81 11.73 -0.60 17.59
C GLY A 81 11.63 0.78 16.92
N ARG A 82 12.31 1.00 15.78
CA ARG A 82 12.31 2.28 15.06
C ARG A 82 12.03 2.10 13.57
N THR A 83 11.36 3.09 13.01
CA THR A 83 11.07 3.19 11.57
C THR A 83 12.29 3.69 10.79
N TYR A 84 12.21 3.67 9.46
CA TYR A 84 13.25 4.21 8.57
C TYR A 84 13.53 5.72 8.76
N VAL A 85 12.60 6.50 9.30
CA VAL A 85 12.78 7.90 9.69
C VAL A 85 13.17 8.05 11.18
N ASN A 86 13.64 6.97 11.81
CA ASN A 86 14.09 6.94 13.19
C ASN A 86 13.01 7.25 14.26
N SER A 87 11.73 7.21 13.91
CA SER A 87 10.63 7.33 14.87
C SER A 87 10.44 6.04 15.66
N ILE A 88 10.18 6.16 16.97
CA ILE A 88 9.86 5.00 17.82
C ILE A 88 8.52 4.40 17.39
N VAL A 89 8.43 3.08 17.41
CA VAL A 89 7.17 2.35 17.22
C VAL A 89 6.80 1.67 18.51
N LYS A 90 5.57 1.86 18.98
CA LYS A 90 5.06 1.16 20.17
C LYS A 90 4.94 -0.34 19.90
N PRO A 91 5.19 -1.19 20.91
CA PRO A 91 5.07 -2.65 20.75
C PRO A 91 3.70 -3.11 20.22
N ASP A 92 2.61 -2.48 20.65
CA ASP A 92 1.25 -2.77 20.20
C ASP A 92 0.94 -2.28 18.78
N GLN A 93 1.83 -1.45 18.20
CA GLN A 93 1.78 -0.98 16.83
C GLN A 93 2.72 -1.75 15.89
N MET A 94 3.35 -2.81 16.38
CA MET A 94 4.25 -3.66 15.59
C MET A 94 3.62 -5.03 15.31
N ILE A 95 3.95 -5.58 14.15
CA ILE A 95 3.72 -6.98 13.81
C ILE A 95 5.04 -7.62 13.40
N LYS A 96 5.20 -8.90 13.76
CA LYS A 96 6.35 -9.71 13.35
C LYS A 96 5.89 -10.75 12.33
N LEU A 97 6.43 -10.70 11.14
CA LEU A 97 6.19 -11.71 10.11
C LEU A 97 6.87 -13.03 10.48
N LYS A 98 6.28 -14.16 10.10
CA LYS A 98 6.86 -15.49 10.27
C LYS A 98 8.16 -15.66 9.48
N GLU A 99 8.19 -15.09 8.27
CA GLU A 99 9.36 -15.07 7.39
C GLU A 99 9.76 -13.63 7.09
N PRO A 100 11.06 -13.34 6.95
CA PRO A 100 11.49 -12.00 6.54
C PRO A 100 10.93 -11.65 5.17
N PHE A 101 10.44 -10.42 5.02
CA PHE A 101 10.10 -9.85 3.73
C PHE A 101 11.09 -8.73 3.40
N ARG A 102 11.81 -8.87 2.29
CA ARG A 102 12.86 -7.94 1.85
C ARG A 102 13.87 -7.59 2.93
N GLY A 103 14.24 -8.61 3.76
CA GLY A 103 15.24 -8.46 4.82
C GLY A 103 14.71 -7.96 6.17
N TYR A 104 13.41 -7.70 6.30
CA TYR A 104 12.80 -7.22 7.54
C TYR A 104 11.74 -8.19 8.04
N THR A 105 11.72 -8.42 9.36
CA THR A 105 10.71 -9.24 10.04
C THR A 105 9.68 -8.41 10.80
N GLU A 106 10.02 -7.20 11.23
CA GLU A 106 9.15 -6.35 12.03
C GLU A 106 8.62 -5.18 11.19
N TRP A 107 7.34 -4.89 11.33
CA TRP A 107 6.63 -3.90 10.54
C TRP A 107 5.64 -3.11 11.38
N HIS A 108 5.39 -1.86 11.03
CA HIS A 108 4.24 -1.13 11.55
C HIS A 108 2.99 -1.81 11.02
N LYS A 109 2.09 -2.25 11.94
CA LYS A 109 0.88 -2.99 11.57
C LYS A 109 -0.14 -2.10 10.85
N TYR A 110 -0.91 -2.69 9.97
CA TYR A 110 -2.16 -2.10 9.50
C TYR A 110 -3.24 -2.31 10.57
N SER A 111 -4.08 -1.30 10.80
CA SER A 111 -5.22 -1.44 11.72
C SER A 111 -6.40 -2.10 11.02
N ASP A 112 -7.32 -2.68 11.82
CA ASP A 112 -8.56 -3.27 11.30
C ASP A 112 -9.40 -2.24 10.53
N LYS A 113 -9.47 -0.99 11.03
CA LYS A 113 -10.19 0.09 10.34
C LYS A 113 -9.55 0.47 9.02
N GLN A 114 -8.23 0.53 8.97
CA GLN A 114 -7.50 0.83 7.74
C GLN A 114 -7.72 -0.27 6.69
N LEU A 115 -7.68 -1.54 7.10
CA LEU A 115 -7.94 -2.68 6.21
C LEU A 115 -9.41 -2.75 5.78
N GLN A 116 -10.36 -2.45 6.66
CA GLN A 116 -11.77 -2.37 6.30
C GLN A 116 -12.01 -1.26 5.26
N SER A 117 -11.43 -0.07 5.46
CA SER A 117 -11.51 1.04 4.50
C SER A 117 -10.86 0.67 3.16
N LEU A 118 -9.73 -0.05 3.17
CA LEU A 118 -9.09 -0.55 1.96
C LEU A 118 -10.01 -1.52 1.22
N LYS A 119 -10.63 -2.47 1.93
CA LYS A 119 -11.57 -3.43 1.34
C LYS A 119 -12.74 -2.74 0.66
N GLU A 120 -13.40 -1.81 1.35
CA GLU A 120 -14.53 -1.05 0.80
C GLU A 120 -14.12 -0.23 -0.42
N LEU A 121 -12.95 0.40 -0.36
CA LEU A 121 -12.40 1.17 -1.48
C LEU A 121 -12.07 0.28 -2.69
N LEU A 122 -11.48 -0.90 -2.48
CA LEU A 122 -11.20 -1.85 -3.55
C LEU A 122 -12.48 -2.34 -4.23
N LEU A 123 -13.53 -2.64 -3.45
CA LEU A 123 -14.85 -3.01 -4.00
C LEU A 123 -15.47 -1.86 -4.81
N TYR A 124 -15.35 -0.63 -4.34
CA TYR A 124 -15.80 0.56 -5.08
C TYR A 124 -15.05 0.74 -6.39
N ILE A 125 -13.71 0.72 -6.36
CA ILE A 125 -12.85 0.89 -7.54
C ILE A 125 -13.07 -0.25 -8.54
N SER A 126 -13.18 -1.49 -8.07
CA SER A 126 -13.48 -2.65 -8.91
C SER A 126 -14.74 -2.44 -9.74
N LYS A 127 -15.81 -1.97 -9.12
CA LYS A 127 -17.07 -1.68 -9.80
C LYS A 127 -16.98 -0.48 -10.74
N ARG A 128 -16.28 0.59 -10.32
CA ARG A 128 -16.11 1.81 -11.11
C ARG A 128 -15.30 1.57 -12.38
N ASP A 129 -14.18 0.87 -12.25
CA ASP A 129 -13.14 0.73 -13.28
C ASP A 129 -13.12 -0.66 -13.93
N ASN A 130 -14.07 -1.52 -13.57
CA ASN A 130 -14.15 -2.91 -14.06
C ASN A 130 -12.86 -3.71 -13.83
N ILE A 131 -12.33 -3.63 -12.60
CA ILE A 131 -11.12 -4.35 -12.18
C ILE A 131 -11.52 -5.65 -11.48
N ASP A 132 -10.99 -6.78 -11.95
CA ASP A 132 -11.17 -8.09 -11.32
C ASP A 132 -10.26 -8.19 -10.08
N LEU A 133 -10.87 -8.21 -8.90
CA LEU A 133 -10.16 -8.29 -7.61
C LEU A 133 -9.52 -9.66 -7.36
N HIS A 134 -9.95 -10.71 -8.09
CA HIS A 134 -9.37 -12.04 -7.98
C HIS A 134 -8.10 -12.21 -8.83
N LYS A 135 -7.64 -11.16 -9.52
CA LYS A 135 -6.40 -11.12 -10.31
C LYS A 135 -5.25 -10.43 -9.56
N GLY A 136 -4.03 -10.74 -9.96
CA GLY A 136 -2.83 -10.20 -9.34
C GLY A 136 -2.57 -10.80 -7.96
N LEU A 137 -2.50 -9.99 -6.90
CA LEU A 137 -2.16 -10.45 -5.54
C LEU A 137 -3.03 -11.62 -5.06
N TYR A 138 -4.33 -11.60 -5.32
CA TYR A 138 -5.22 -12.69 -4.91
C TYR A 138 -4.79 -14.03 -5.50
N GLU A 139 -4.58 -14.10 -6.82
CA GLU A 139 -4.13 -15.33 -7.50
C GLU A 139 -2.74 -15.76 -7.03
N TRP A 140 -1.82 -14.81 -6.90
CA TRP A 140 -0.43 -15.09 -6.52
C TRP A 140 -0.32 -15.58 -5.09
N ILE A 141 -1.09 -15.00 -4.15
CA ILE A 141 -1.14 -15.48 -2.77
C ILE A 141 -1.57 -16.95 -2.72
N LYS A 142 -2.61 -17.31 -3.49
CA LYS A 142 -3.11 -18.70 -3.54
C LYS A 142 -2.13 -19.65 -4.22
N LYS A 143 -1.39 -19.19 -5.22
CA LYS A 143 -0.50 -20.01 -6.05
C LYS A 143 0.86 -20.24 -5.40
N GLU A 144 1.45 -19.21 -4.80
CA GLU A 144 2.86 -19.23 -4.41
C GLU A 144 3.11 -18.71 -2.98
N GLY A 145 2.06 -18.33 -2.28
CA GLY A 145 2.11 -17.84 -0.91
C GLY A 145 2.39 -16.34 -0.79
N PRO A 146 2.09 -15.75 0.40
CA PRO A 146 2.09 -14.30 0.57
C PRO A 146 3.44 -13.63 0.30
N THR A 147 4.54 -14.20 0.81
CA THR A 147 5.88 -13.61 0.68
C THR A 147 6.27 -13.42 -0.79
N LYS A 148 6.03 -14.42 -1.63
CA LYS A 148 6.32 -14.35 -3.06
C LYS A 148 5.34 -13.45 -3.80
N ALA A 149 4.04 -13.51 -3.48
CA ALA A 149 3.02 -12.70 -4.12
C ALA A 149 3.27 -11.20 -3.97
N PHE A 150 3.80 -10.77 -2.82
CA PHE A 150 4.14 -9.36 -2.57
C PHE A 150 5.53 -8.97 -3.10
N ASP A 151 6.37 -9.92 -3.50
CA ASP A 151 7.66 -9.62 -4.09
C ASP A 151 7.52 -9.23 -5.58
N PHE A 152 8.63 -8.91 -6.23
CA PHE A 152 8.65 -8.37 -7.58
C PHE A 152 8.18 -9.38 -8.63
N HIS A 153 7.23 -8.95 -9.47
CA HIS A 153 6.71 -9.69 -10.63
C HIS A 153 7.00 -8.92 -11.92
N GLN A 154 7.78 -9.50 -12.80
CA GLN A 154 8.16 -8.88 -14.08
C GLN A 154 6.93 -8.52 -14.94
N GLU A 155 5.92 -9.38 -14.98
CA GLU A 155 4.70 -9.14 -15.75
C GLU A 155 3.86 -7.97 -15.21
N ALA A 156 3.83 -7.80 -13.88
CA ALA A 156 3.22 -6.66 -13.23
C ALA A 156 4.00 -5.35 -13.52
N TYR A 157 5.33 -5.41 -13.42
CA TYR A 157 6.21 -4.29 -13.77
C TYR A 157 6.01 -3.82 -15.21
N MET A 158 5.80 -4.75 -16.14
CA MET A 158 5.55 -4.45 -17.55
C MET A 158 4.10 -4.06 -17.84
N GLY A 159 3.18 -4.13 -16.87
CA GLY A 159 1.76 -3.82 -17.08
C GLY A 159 1.01 -4.83 -17.95
N ILE A 160 1.49 -6.07 -18.00
CA ILE A 160 0.90 -7.15 -18.81
C ILE A 160 -0.28 -7.79 -18.08
N VAL A 161 -0.13 -8.03 -16.77
CA VAL A 161 -1.15 -8.62 -15.91
C VAL A 161 -2.06 -7.51 -15.37
N LYS A 162 -3.36 -7.77 -15.26
CA LYS A 162 -4.35 -6.88 -14.64
C LYS A 162 -4.71 -7.38 -13.25
N GLY A 163 -5.26 -6.50 -12.40
CA GLY A 163 -5.73 -6.85 -11.06
C GLY A 163 -5.17 -5.97 -9.97
N ILE A 164 -5.07 -6.51 -8.75
CA ILE A 164 -4.51 -5.80 -7.59
C ILE A 164 -3.00 -6.05 -7.51
N TYR A 165 -2.24 -5.00 -7.26
CA TYR A 165 -0.80 -5.05 -7.03
C TYR A 165 -0.43 -4.37 -5.71
N SER A 166 0.69 -4.78 -5.11
CA SER A 166 1.41 -3.95 -4.14
C SER A 166 2.47 -3.12 -4.86
N HIS A 167 2.90 -2.04 -4.25
CA HIS A 167 4.03 -1.24 -4.76
C HIS A 167 5.29 -2.10 -4.89
N THR A 168 5.48 -3.03 -3.96
CA THR A 168 6.59 -3.98 -3.97
C THR A 168 6.50 -5.01 -5.09
N SER A 169 5.30 -5.41 -5.53
CA SER A 169 5.15 -6.34 -6.64
C SER A 169 5.42 -5.70 -8.01
N VAL A 170 5.29 -4.39 -8.14
CA VAL A 170 5.59 -3.66 -9.38
C VAL A 170 6.95 -2.92 -9.34
N ARG A 171 7.64 -2.89 -8.19
CA ARG A 171 8.91 -2.18 -8.01
C ARG A 171 9.88 -2.98 -7.14
N PRO A 172 11.04 -3.41 -7.68
CA PRO A 172 12.01 -4.19 -6.91
C PRO A 172 12.74 -3.40 -5.83
N ASP A 173 12.75 -2.08 -5.93
CA ASP A 173 13.43 -1.15 -5.01
C ASP A 173 12.54 -0.62 -3.88
N LYS A 174 11.28 -1.08 -3.78
CA LYS A 174 10.34 -0.63 -2.77
C LYS A 174 10.21 -1.59 -1.58
N PHE A 175 9.90 -1.00 -0.41
CA PHE A 175 9.81 -1.71 0.87
C PHE A 175 8.55 -1.32 1.66
N ASP A 176 7.62 -0.61 1.05
CA ASP A 176 6.54 0.09 1.73
C ASP A 176 5.29 -0.74 1.98
N VAL A 177 5.12 -1.88 1.30
CA VAL A 177 3.99 -2.79 1.53
C VAL A 177 4.50 -4.19 1.82
N SER A 178 4.09 -4.77 2.95
CA SER A 178 4.50 -6.12 3.38
C SER A 178 3.32 -7.07 3.50
N PRO A 179 3.55 -8.39 3.35
CA PRO A 179 2.51 -9.42 3.43
C PRO A 179 2.09 -9.70 4.89
N GLN A 180 1.57 -8.69 5.58
CA GLN A 180 1.02 -8.87 6.92
C GLN A 180 -0.19 -9.81 6.87
N PRO A 181 -0.35 -10.75 7.82
CA PRO A 181 -1.42 -11.75 7.79
C PRO A 181 -2.82 -11.14 7.61
N GLU A 182 -3.13 -10.07 8.33
CA GLU A 182 -4.44 -9.42 8.28
C GLU A 182 -4.72 -8.78 6.90
N LEU A 183 -3.69 -8.22 6.24
CA LEU A 183 -3.80 -7.72 4.87
C LEU A 183 -4.00 -8.87 3.88
N VAL A 184 -3.28 -9.96 4.05
CA VAL A 184 -3.41 -11.17 3.22
C VAL A 184 -4.81 -11.76 3.36
N ASP A 185 -5.31 -11.93 4.58
CA ASP A 185 -6.66 -12.44 4.86
C ASP A 185 -7.74 -11.53 4.28
N MET A 186 -7.56 -10.21 4.39
CA MET A 186 -8.47 -9.24 3.76
C MET A 186 -8.49 -9.40 2.23
N ILE A 187 -7.33 -9.51 1.57
CA ILE A 187 -7.25 -9.70 0.11
C ILE A 187 -7.93 -11.01 -0.29
N LEU A 188 -7.71 -12.10 0.45
CA LEU A 188 -8.34 -13.39 0.17
C LEU A 188 -9.85 -13.43 0.46
N SER A 189 -10.37 -12.42 1.15
CA SER A 189 -11.81 -12.25 1.43
C SER A 189 -12.56 -11.36 0.43
N LEU A 190 -11.86 -10.86 -0.60
CA LEU A 190 -12.46 -10.10 -1.70
C LEU A 190 -13.17 -11.05 -2.67
#